data_fa479326dedff0d285aa91892b5127dd
#
_entry.id   fa479326dedff0d285aa91892b5127dd
#
_cell.length_a   1.000
_cell.length_b   1.000
_cell.length_c   1.000
_cell.angle_alpha   90.00
_cell.angle_beta   90.00
_cell.angle_gamma   90.00
#
_symmetry.space_group_name_H-M   'P 1'
#
loop_
_entity.id
_entity.type
_entity.pdbx_description
1 polymer ?
#
loop_
_entity_poly.entity_id
_entity_poly.type
_entity_poly.pdbx_seq_one_letter_code
_entity_poly.pdbx_strand_id
1 'polypeptide(L)' 'MDKESQCTMILAHLKEVGPITQQGARRLCQCERLAARIHVLRKRGIPIKTEYDEYINESGNR' A
#
# COMPACT_ATOMS: atom_id res chain seq x y z
N MET A 1 11.17 10.64 -3.39
CA MET A 1 10.08 10.10 -4.23
C MET A 1 8.81 10.81 -3.88
N ASP A 2 8.00 11.19 -4.87
CA ASP A 2 6.81 11.95 -4.57
C ASP A 2 5.67 11.04 -4.13
N LYS A 3 4.59 11.66 -3.66
CA LYS A 3 3.48 10.91 -3.11
C LYS A 3 2.79 10.03 -4.13
N GLU A 4 2.70 10.51 -5.36
CA GLU A 4 2.02 9.75 -6.39
C GLU A 4 2.83 8.50 -6.76
N SER A 5 4.14 8.64 -6.84
CA SER A 5 4.98 7.49 -7.12
C SER A 5 4.89 6.47 -5.99
N GLN A 6 4.85 6.94 -4.76
CA GLN A 6 4.71 6.04 -3.63
C GLN A 6 3.40 5.26 -3.71
N CYS A 7 2.31 5.94 -4.04
CA CYS A 7 1.02 5.28 -4.17
C CYS A 7 1.07 4.21 -5.26
N THR A 8 1.69 4.53 -6.37
CA THR A 8 1.79 3.59 -7.49
C THR A 8 2.57 2.35 -7.10
N MET A 9 3.70 2.55 -6.42
CA MET A 9 4.54 1.43 -6.02
C MET A 9 3.86 0.57 -4.96
N ILE A 10 3.17 1.21 -4.03
CA ILE A 10 2.46 0.47 -3.00
C ILE A 10 1.34 -0.36 -3.61
N LEU A 11 0.61 0.23 -4.55
CA LEU A 11 -0.47 -0.49 -5.21
C LEU A 11 0.06 -1.67 -5.99
N ALA A 12 1.15 -1.48 -6.71
CA ALA A 12 1.76 -2.57 -7.46
C ALA A 12 2.19 -3.70 -6.53
N HIS A 13 2.77 -3.34 -5.39
CA HIS A 13 3.16 -4.33 -4.40
C HIS A 13 1.96 -5.15 -3.93
N LEU A 14 0.86 -4.46 -3.63
CA LEU A 14 -0.34 -5.13 -3.16
C LEU A 14 -0.90 -6.08 -4.19
N LYS A 15 -0.76 -5.74 -5.46
CA LYS A 15 -1.29 -6.57 -6.53
C LYS A 15 -0.38 -7.74 -6.89
N GLU A 16 0.92 -7.52 -6.85
CA GLU A 16 1.85 -8.50 -7.37
C GLU A 16 2.55 -9.31 -6.31
N VAL A 17 2.77 -8.72 -5.16
CA VAL A 17 3.48 -9.39 -4.08
C VAL A 17 2.53 -9.84 -3.00
N GLY A 18 1.68 -8.93 -2.54
CA GLY A 18 0.73 -9.23 -1.48
C GLY A 18 0.78 -8.18 -0.39
N PRO A 19 0.62 -8.60 0.87
CA PRO A 19 0.53 -7.65 1.98
C PRO A 19 1.76 -6.76 2.07
N ILE A 20 1.55 -5.54 2.56
CA ILE A 20 2.64 -4.60 2.75
C ILE A 20 2.60 -4.05 4.17
N THR A 21 3.76 -3.87 4.77
CA THR A 21 3.89 -3.29 6.11
C THR A 21 4.54 -1.92 5.99
N GLN A 22 4.52 -1.18 7.11
CA GLN A 22 5.19 0.11 7.14
C GLN A 22 6.68 -0.05 6.81
N GLN A 23 7.27 -1.10 7.35
CA GLN A 23 8.68 -1.36 7.10
C GLN A 23 8.92 -1.71 5.64
N GLY A 24 8.03 -2.51 5.07
CA GLY A 24 8.12 -2.87 3.66
C GLY A 24 7.98 -1.66 2.76
N ALA A 25 7.05 -0.77 3.09
CA ALA A 25 6.84 0.44 2.30
C ALA A 25 8.06 1.34 2.37
N ARG A 26 8.69 1.40 3.52
CA ARG A 26 9.89 2.22 3.68
C ARG A 26 11.01 1.72 2.79
N ARG A 27 11.15 0.41 2.71
CA ARG A 27 12.18 -0.19 1.87
C ARG A 27 11.84 -0.08 0.39
N LEU A 28 10.55 -0.19 0.09
CA LEU A 28 10.10 -0.20 -1.29
C LEU A 28 10.20 1.19 -1.93
N CYS A 29 9.74 2.20 -1.24
CA CYS A 29 9.63 3.52 -1.82
C CYS A 29 9.87 4.64 -0.82
N GLN A 30 10.58 4.34 0.25
CA GLN A 30 10.91 5.32 1.28
C GLN A 30 9.68 6.01 1.85
N CYS A 31 8.58 5.28 1.92
CA CYS A 31 7.34 5.83 2.42
C CYS A 31 7.34 5.76 3.94
N GLU A 32 7.29 6.93 4.58
CA GLU A 32 7.34 6.99 6.04
C GLU A 32 5.96 6.97 6.66
N ARG A 33 4.91 7.21 5.87
CA ARG A 33 3.55 7.21 6.36
C ARG A 33 2.68 6.35 5.48
N LEU A 34 2.86 5.05 5.61
CA LEU A 34 2.11 4.12 4.79
C LEU A 34 0.61 4.29 4.98
N ALA A 35 0.17 4.52 6.23
CA ALA A 35 -1.26 4.68 6.48
C ALA A 35 -1.85 5.84 5.68
N ALA A 36 -1.09 6.91 5.51
CA ALA A 36 -1.56 8.04 4.72
C ALA A 36 -1.71 7.66 3.26
N ARG A 37 -0.76 6.91 2.74
CA ARG A 37 -0.84 6.47 1.34
C ARG A 37 -2.00 5.50 1.16
N ILE A 38 -2.21 4.62 2.12
CA ILE A 38 -3.33 3.68 2.07
C ILE A 38 -4.65 4.44 2.07
N HIS A 39 -4.74 5.49 2.88
CA HIS A 39 -5.94 6.31 2.92
C HIS A 39 -6.25 6.91 1.54
N VAL A 40 -5.22 7.41 0.88
CA VAL A 40 -5.37 7.98 -0.47
C VAL A 40 -5.86 6.92 -1.45
N LEU A 41 -5.27 5.73 -1.38
CA LEU A 41 -5.67 4.65 -2.28
C LEU A 41 -7.11 4.23 -2.04
N ARG A 42 -7.53 4.19 -0.77
CA ARG A 42 -8.90 3.85 -0.45
C ARG A 42 -9.87 4.88 -1.01
N LYS A 43 -9.49 6.15 -0.97
CA LYS A 43 -10.33 7.20 -1.52
C LYS A 43 -10.47 7.08 -3.02
N ARG A 44 -9.51 6.48 -3.67
CA ARG A 44 -9.57 6.26 -5.11
C ARG A 44 -10.38 5.04 -5.48
N GLY A 45 -10.94 4.36 -4.48
CA GLY A 45 -11.79 3.21 -4.72
C GLY A 45 -11.10 1.87 -4.64
N ILE A 46 -9.87 1.86 -4.18
CA ILE A 46 -9.13 0.61 -4.08
C ILE A 46 -9.41 -0.01 -2.72
N PRO A 47 -9.99 -1.21 -2.67
CA PRO A 47 -10.33 -1.85 -1.40
C PRO A 47 -9.09 -2.41 -0.74
N ILE A 48 -8.68 -1.79 0.34
CA ILE A 48 -7.53 -2.23 1.11
C ILE A 48 -7.95 -2.48 2.54
N LYS A 49 -7.61 -3.65 3.02
CA LYS A 49 -7.95 -4.08 4.35
C LYS A 49 -6.72 -4.00 5.26
N THR A 50 -6.93 -3.61 6.51
CA THR A 50 -5.87 -3.62 7.49
C THR A 50 -5.99 -4.86 8.34
N GLU A 51 -4.91 -5.61 8.47
CA GLU A 51 -4.90 -6.80 9.28
C GLU A 51 -3.61 -6.83 10.08
N TYR A 52 -3.72 -6.68 11.40
CA TYR A 52 -2.56 -6.54 12.27
C TYR A 52 -1.75 -5.33 11.81
N ASP A 53 -0.52 -5.53 11.44
CA ASP A 53 0.34 -4.44 10.98
C ASP A 53 0.48 -4.42 9.48
N GLU A 54 -0.37 -5.14 8.76
CA GLU A 54 -0.26 -5.27 7.32
C GLU A 54 -1.47 -4.71 6.62
N TYR A 55 -1.25 -4.28 5.39
CA TYR A 55 -2.33 -3.83 4.51
C TYR A 55 -2.44 -4.82 3.37
N ILE A 56 -3.65 -5.24 3.10
CA ILE A 56 -3.91 -6.29 2.13
C ILE A 56 -4.92 -5.80 1.10
N ASN A 57 -4.68 -6.15 -0.16
CA ASN A 57 -5.61 -5.82 -1.22
C ASN A 57 -6.82 -6.75 -1.13
N GLU A 58 -7.95 -6.19 -0.74
CA GLU A 58 -9.16 -6.98 -0.54
C GLU A 58 -9.74 -7.55 -1.81
N SER A 59 -9.45 -6.95 -2.95
CA SER A 59 -10.00 -7.51 -4.17
C SER A 59 -9.23 -8.75 -4.61
N GLY A 60 -8.37 -9.25 -3.81
CA GLY A 60 -7.71 -10.49 -4.00
C GLY A 60 -6.62 -10.37 -4.98
N ASN A 61 -5.49 -10.45 -4.62
CA ASN A 61 -4.50 -10.39 -5.56
C ASN A 61 -4.13 -11.75 -5.79
N ARG A 62 -4.13 -12.13 -6.10
CA ARG A 62 -3.75 -13.16 -6.38
C ARG A 62 -3.65 -13.47 -6.78
#